data_a637ce7cd9ee8aeb00f1eab0f39d6cb1
#
_entry.id   a637ce7cd9ee8aeb00f1eab0f39d6cb1
#
_cell.length_a   1.000
_cell.length_b   1.000
_cell.length_c   1.000
_cell.angle_alpha   90.00
_cell.angle_beta   90.00
_cell.angle_gamma   90.00
#
_symmetry.space_group_name_H-M   'P 1'
#
loop_
_entity.id
_entity.type
_entity.pdbx_description
1 polymer ?
#
loop_
_entity_poly.entity_id
_entity_poly.type
_entity_poly.pdbx_seq_one_letter_code
_entity_poly.pdbx_strand_id
1 'polypeptide(L)'
;MYKRQLFNSGLNAIKKRSLVFVISDFISAPGWEKSLNLLSQRHEVIVIRLWDPREMEIPDIGTIVMEDAETGEQLYVDTHDKKFRQRFQEAAAQREKTLTETFKRAGVDALPLSTEEDLIRAIVRFATIRRQHRK
;
A
#
# COMPACT_ATOMS: atom_id res chain seq x y z
N MET A 1 9.46 -10.07 2.61
CA MET A 1 10.93 -10.17 2.64
C MET A 1 11.61 -9.16 1.72
N TYR A 2 11.16 -9.04 0.49
CA TYR A 2 11.77 -8.14 -0.52
C TYR A 2 11.72 -6.64 -0.17
N LYS A 3 10.64 -6.11 0.38
CA LYS A 3 10.51 -4.67 0.70
C LYS A 3 11.54 -4.21 1.73
N ARG A 4 11.78 -5.00 2.77
CA ARG A 4 12.83 -4.70 3.77
C ARG A 4 14.22 -4.63 3.13
N GLN A 5 14.53 -5.58 2.25
CA GLN A 5 15.80 -5.60 1.52
C GLN A 5 15.95 -4.40 0.59
N LEU A 6 14.87 -4.05 -0.12
CA LEU A 6 14.82 -2.90 -1.01
C LEU A 6 15.10 -1.59 -0.25
N PHE A 7 14.44 -1.37 0.88
CA PHE A 7 14.68 -0.17 1.69
C PHE A 7 16.09 -0.12 2.28
N ASN A 8 16.61 -1.25 2.73
CA ASN A 8 18.01 -1.32 3.21
C ASN A 8 19.01 -1.06 2.08
N SER A 9 18.76 -1.57 0.88
CA SER A 9 19.58 -1.28 -0.30
C SER A 9 19.54 0.19 -0.67
N GLY A 10 18.35 0.82 -0.60
CA GLY A 10 18.19 2.27 -0.79
C GLY A 10 18.99 3.09 0.22
N LEU A 11 18.95 2.71 1.51
CA LEU A 11 19.74 3.34 2.58
C LEU A 11 21.24 3.29 2.31
N ASN A 12 21.72 2.21 1.73
CA ASN A 12 23.13 2.00 1.42
C ASN A 12 23.55 2.67 0.10
N ALA A 13 22.68 2.71 -0.89
CA ALA A 13 22.96 3.24 -2.22
C ALA A 13 22.85 4.77 -2.29
N ILE A 14 21.85 5.36 -1.62
CA ILE A 14 21.59 6.78 -1.67
C ILE A 14 22.39 7.51 -0.58
N LYS A 15 23.50 8.12 -0.96
CA LYS A 15 24.42 8.77 -0.03
C LYS A 15 24.04 10.21 0.31
N LYS A 16 23.39 10.92 -0.61
CA LYS A 16 22.97 12.32 -0.42
C LYS A 16 21.49 12.38 -0.09
N ARG A 17 21.08 13.37 0.71
CA ARG A 17 19.65 13.61 0.98
C ARG A 17 18.90 13.81 -0.33
N SER A 18 17.89 12.99 -0.55
CA SER A 18 17.14 12.89 -1.80
C SER A 18 15.63 12.84 -1.56
N LEU A 19 14.88 13.13 -2.60
CA LEU A 19 13.45 12.82 -2.67
C LEU A 19 13.32 11.38 -3.20
N VAL A 20 12.68 10.52 -2.41
CA VAL A 20 12.51 9.10 -2.74
C VAL A 20 11.03 8.78 -2.88
N PHE A 21 10.63 8.26 -4.03
CA PHE A 21 9.30 7.72 -4.27
C PHE A 21 9.31 6.21 -4.04
N VAL A 22 8.42 5.73 -3.20
CA VAL A 22 8.18 4.31 -2.96
C VAL A 22 6.81 3.95 -3.52
N ILE A 23 6.78 3.18 -4.59
CA ILE A 23 5.55 2.77 -5.28
C ILE A 23 5.32 1.29 -5.03
N SER A 24 4.23 0.94 -4.35
CA SER A 24 3.90 -0.45 -4.01
C SER A 24 2.44 -0.60 -3.59
N ASP A 25 1.93 -1.82 -3.69
CA ASP A 25 0.66 -2.24 -3.10
C ASP A 25 0.74 -2.48 -1.59
N PHE A 26 1.94 -2.64 -1.04
CA PHE A 26 2.19 -2.96 0.37
C PHE A 26 1.49 -4.23 0.89
N ILE A 27 1.07 -5.11 -0.01
CA ILE A 27 0.53 -6.44 0.31
C ILE A 27 1.70 -7.40 0.45
N SER A 28 2.38 -7.37 1.56
CA SER A 28 3.47 -8.30 1.84
C SER A 28 3.66 -8.51 3.33
N ALA A 29 4.44 -9.53 3.67
CA ALA A 29 4.80 -9.81 5.04
C ALA A 29 5.34 -8.57 5.78
N PRO A 30 5.00 -8.39 7.06
CA PRO A 30 5.48 -7.28 7.89
C PRO A 30 7.00 -7.32 8.06
N GLY A 31 7.56 -6.23 8.57
CA GLY A 31 9.00 -6.12 8.88
C GLY A 31 9.76 -5.10 8.04
N TRP A 32 9.08 -4.39 7.17
CA TRP A 32 9.64 -3.29 6.37
C TRP A 32 9.55 -1.92 7.06
N GLU A 33 8.75 -1.79 8.12
CA GLU A 33 8.39 -0.53 8.78
C GLU A 33 9.62 0.21 9.33
N LYS A 34 10.52 -0.53 10.00
CA LYS A 34 11.77 0.05 10.52
C LYS A 34 12.66 0.60 9.43
N SER A 35 12.78 -0.13 8.33
CA SER A 35 13.62 0.28 7.21
C SER A 35 13.04 1.49 6.49
N LEU A 36 11.71 1.59 6.36
CA LEU A 36 11.03 2.77 5.84
C LEU A 36 11.23 3.98 6.75
N ASN A 37 11.11 3.80 8.07
CA ASN A 37 11.35 4.86 9.03
C ASN A 37 12.80 5.40 8.95
N LEU A 38 13.79 4.51 8.88
CA LEU A 38 15.18 4.90 8.71
C LEU A 38 15.42 5.66 7.39
N LEU A 39 14.75 5.24 6.32
CA LEU A 39 14.82 5.92 5.04
C LEU A 39 14.24 7.34 5.13
N SER A 40 13.11 7.50 5.82
CA SER A 40 12.43 8.78 6.00
C SER A 40 13.22 9.76 6.90
N GLN A 41 14.06 9.26 7.78
CA GLN A 41 14.95 10.10 8.60
C GLN A 41 16.10 10.70 7.78
N ARG A 42 16.54 10.02 6.73
CA ARG A 42 17.67 10.46 5.88
C ARG A 42 17.23 11.20 4.62
N HIS A 43 16.07 10.86 4.11
CA HIS A 43 15.53 11.33 2.83
C HIS A 43 14.12 11.85 2.99
N GLU A 44 13.67 12.62 2.03
CA GLU A 44 12.26 12.95 1.89
C GLU A 44 11.57 11.80 1.14
N VAL A 45 10.69 11.06 1.83
CA VAL A 45 10.04 9.87 1.29
C VAL A 45 8.57 10.14 1.01
N ILE A 46 8.15 9.82 -0.20
CA ILE A 46 6.74 9.83 -0.61
C ILE A 46 6.36 8.41 -0.99
N VAL A 47 5.34 7.89 -0.34
CA VAL A 47 4.77 6.57 -0.63
C VAL A 47 3.60 6.74 -1.60
N ILE A 48 3.60 6.00 -2.70
CA ILE A 48 2.45 5.82 -3.58
C ILE A 48 1.90 4.42 -3.31
N ARG A 49 0.78 4.36 -2.59
CA ARG A 49 0.09 3.12 -2.25
C ARG A 49 -0.87 2.76 -3.37
N LEU A 50 -0.49 1.79 -4.17
CA LEU A 50 -1.37 1.24 -5.22
C LEU A 50 -2.41 0.32 -4.59
N TRP A 51 -3.65 0.44 -5.04
CA TRP A 51 -4.72 -0.44 -4.62
C TRP A 51 -5.75 -0.64 -5.73
N ASP A 52 -6.37 -1.81 -5.73
CA ASP A 52 -7.47 -2.14 -6.62
C ASP A 52 -8.77 -2.20 -5.81
N PRO A 53 -9.89 -1.63 -6.29
CA PRO A 53 -11.19 -1.74 -5.61
C PRO A 53 -11.59 -3.18 -5.28
N ARG A 54 -11.18 -4.16 -6.07
CA ARG A 54 -11.42 -5.59 -5.84
C ARG A 54 -10.70 -6.14 -4.61
N GLU A 55 -9.66 -5.48 -4.14
CA GLU A 55 -8.97 -5.82 -2.88
C GLU A 55 -9.79 -5.43 -1.65
N MET A 56 -10.73 -4.50 -1.81
CA MET A 56 -11.58 -4.00 -0.73
C MET A 56 -12.93 -4.68 -0.69
N GLU A 57 -13.45 -5.10 -1.84
CA GLU A 57 -14.79 -5.67 -1.97
C GLU A 57 -14.81 -6.77 -3.02
N ILE A 58 -15.43 -7.89 -2.67
CA ILE A 58 -15.67 -9.00 -3.59
C ILE A 58 -17.08 -8.87 -4.16
N PRO A 59 -17.24 -8.85 -5.49
CA PRO A 59 -18.56 -8.84 -6.11
C PRO A 59 -19.30 -10.17 -5.90
N ASP A 60 -20.62 -10.11 -5.87
CA ASP A 60 -21.50 -11.27 -5.77
C ASP A 60 -21.70 -11.90 -7.16
N ILE A 61 -20.79 -12.77 -7.55
CA ILE A 61 -20.73 -13.38 -8.91
C ILE A 61 -20.65 -14.89 -8.93
N GLY A 62 -20.87 -15.55 -7.78
CA GLY A 62 -20.83 -17.00 -7.65
C GLY A 62 -19.49 -17.55 -7.19
N THR A 63 -19.21 -18.79 -7.55
CA THR A 63 -17.96 -19.45 -7.17
C THR A 63 -16.79 -18.92 -7.98
N ILE A 64 -15.75 -18.46 -7.28
CA ILE A 64 -14.50 -17.98 -7.88
C ILE A 64 -13.31 -18.76 -7.32
N VAL A 65 -12.23 -18.73 -8.05
CA VAL A 65 -10.92 -19.20 -7.58
C VAL A 65 -10.10 -18.01 -7.17
N MET A 66 -9.69 -17.97 -5.91
CA MET A 66 -8.73 -16.99 -5.40
C MET A 66 -7.35 -17.66 -5.34
N GLU A 67 -6.35 -16.98 -5.86
CA GLU A 67 -4.97 -17.43 -5.82
C GLU A 67 -4.14 -16.48 -4.96
N ASP A 68 -3.35 -17.07 -4.06
CA ASP A 68 -2.35 -16.33 -3.32
C ASP A 68 -1.17 -16.00 -4.24
N ALA A 69 -0.92 -14.70 -4.44
CA ALA A 69 0.13 -14.23 -5.36
C ALA A 69 1.55 -14.60 -4.92
N GLU A 70 1.77 -14.89 -3.62
CA GLU A 70 3.09 -15.26 -3.10
C GLU A 70 3.32 -16.77 -3.11
N THR A 71 2.29 -17.56 -2.82
CA THR A 71 2.40 -19.03 -2.69
C THR A 71 1.86 -19.79 -3.89
N GLY A 72 1.01 -19.16 -4.70
CA GLY A 72 0.28 -19.82 -5.78
C GLY A 72 -0.84 -20.76 -5.30
N GLU A 73 -1.14 -20.75 -3.99
CA GLU A 73 -2.21 -21.56 -3.42
C GLU A 73 -3.56 -21.08 -3.92
N GLN A 74 -4.40 -22.01 -4.37
CA GLN A 74 -5.72 -21.72 -4.91
C GLN A 74 -6.81 -22.14 -3.91
N LEU A 75 -7.77 -21.24 -3.70
CA LEU A 75 -8.93 -21.46 -2.86
C LEU A 75 -10.21 -21.20 -3.65
N TYR A 76 -11.11 -22.17 -3.64
CA TYR A 76 -12.46 -22.00 -4.18
C TYR A 76 -13.36 -21.31 -3.17
N VAL A 77 -13.98 -20.22 -3.57
CA VAL A 77 -14.79 -19.36 -2.70
C VAL A 77 -16.16 -19.13 -3.33
N ASP A 78 -17.23 -19.30 -2.56
CA ASP A 78 -18.57 -18.91 -2.95
C ASP A 78 -18.83 -17.44 -2.56
N THR A 79 -18.88 -16.57 -3.57
CA THR A 79 -19.12 -15.14 -3.36
C THR A 79 -20.58 -14.79 -3.10
N HIS A 80 -21.52 -15.74 -3.23
CA HIS A 80 -22.91 -15.55 -2.78
C HIS A 80 -23.03 -15.55 -1.26
N ASP A 81 -22.06 -16.09 -0.53
CA ASP A 81 -22.03 -16.08 0.93
C ASP A 81 -21.79 -14.64 1.46
N LYS A 82 -22.86 -14.05 1.97
CA LYS A 82 -22.82 -12.71 2.59
C LYS A 82 -21.81 -12.59 3.73
N LYS A 83 -21.70 -13.62 4.57
CA LYS A 83 -20.79 -13.62 5.71
C LYS A 83 -19.34 -13.63 5.24
N PHE A 84 -19.05 -14.35 4.16
CA PHE A 84 -17.74 -14.36 3.55
C PHE A 84 -17.38 -12.98 3.00
N ARG A 85 -18.25 -12.36 2.21
CA ARG A 85 -18.01 -11.00 1.67
C ARG A 85 -17.82 -9.97 2.77
N GLN A 86 -18.61 -10.02 3.84
CA GLN A 86 -18.47 -9.12 4.97
C GLN A 86 -17.13 -9.28 5.68
N ARG A 87 -16.71 -10.52 5.97
CA ARG A 87 -15.40 -10.79 6.58
C ARG A 87 -14.24 -10.31 5.72
N PHE A 88 -14.33 -10.48 4.41
CA PHE A 88 -13.34 -9.99 3.48
C PHE A 88 -13.24 -8.46 3.52
N GLN A 89 -14.36 -7.77 3.49
CA GLN A 89 -14.43 -6.31 3.56
C GLN A 89 -13.87 -5.78 4.89
N GLU A 90 -14.24 -6.40 6.00
CA GLU A 90 -13.72 -6.03 7.32
C GLU A 90 -12.20 -6.25 7.43
N ALA A 91 -11.69 -7.35 6.92
CA ALA A 91 -10.26 -7.63 6.88
C ALA A 91 -9.50 -6.64 6.00
N ALA A 92 -10.05 -6.27 4.84
CA ALA A 92 -9.48 -5.26 3.97
C ALA A 92 -9.45 -3.88 4.63
N ALA A 93 -10.53 -3.46 5.28
CA ALA A 93 -10.61 -2.20 6.00
C ALA A 93 -9.60 -2.14 7.16
N GLN A 94 -9.44 -3.22 7.91
CA GLN A 94 -8.46 -3.32 8.99
C GLN A 94 -7.02 -3.23 8.45
N ARG A 95 -6.73 -3.88 7.34
CA ARG A 95 -5.41 -3.79 6.68
C ARG A 95 -5.09 -2.35 6.25
N GLU A 96 -6.02 -1.67 5.62
CA GLU A 96 -5.84 -0.27 5.21
C GLU A 96 -5.62 0.66 6.42
N LYS A 97 -6.37 0.46 7.50
CA LYS A 97 -6.17 1.21 8.74
C LYS A 97 -4.77 1.01 9.30
N THR A 98 -4.31 -0.24 9.38
CA THR A 98 -2.97 -0.59 9.87
C THR A 98 -1.88 0.04 9.00
N LEU A 99 -2.02 0.01 7.68
CA LEU A 99 -1.08 0.65 6.75
C LEU A 99 -1.02 2.16 6.95
N THR A 100 -2.16 2.83 7.04
CA THR A 100 -2.24 4.27 7.27
C THR A 100 -1.55 4.68 8.57
N GLU A 101 -1.80 3.95 9.65
CA GLU A 101 -1.15 4.18 10.95
C GLU A 101 0.37 3.94 10.88
N THR A 102 0.80 2.94 10.12
CA THR A 102 2.22 2.62 9.93
C THR A 102 2.95 3.72 9.17
N PHE A 103 2.39 4.22 8.09
CA PHE A 103 2.95 5.35 7.34
C PHE A 103 3.02 6.62 8.21
N LYS A 104 1.98 6.91 8.96
CA LYS A 104 1.96 8.04 9.89
C LYS A 104 3.06 7.94 10.95
N ARG A 105 3.25 6.76 11.55
CA ARG A 105 4.32 6.51 12.51
C ARG A 105 5.71 6.61 11.89
N ALA A 106 5.87 6.19 10.65
CA ALA A 106 7.13 6.31 9.91
C ALA A 106 7.43 7.75 9.46
N GLY A 107 6.48 8.68 9.59
CA GLY A 107 6.64 10.08 9.19
C GLY A 107 6.70 10.28 7.68
N VAL A 108 6.06 9.40 6.91
CA VAL A 108 6.02 9.48 5.45
C VAL A 108 4.66 9.94 4.95
N ASP A 109 4.66 10.74 3.88
CA ASP A 109 3.45 11.08 3.16
C ASP A 109 3.06 9.91 2.25
N ALA A 110 1.81 9.47 2.34
CA ALA A 110 1.28 8.41 1.51
C ALA A 110 0.17 8.93 0.60
N LEU A 111 0.30 8.68 -0.70
CA LEU A 111 -0.72 8.89 -1.70
C LEU A 111 -1.40 7.56 -2.02
N PRO A 112 -2.66 7.35 -1.65
CA PRO A 112 -3.42 6.22 -2.17
C PRO A 112 -3.77 6.48 -3.63
N LEU A 113 -3.48 5.51 -4.49
CA LEU A 113 -3.74 5.56 -5.92
C LEU A 113 -4.48 4.29 -6.35
N SER A 114 -5.74 4.45 -6.76
CA SER A 114 -6.54 3.36 -7.31
C SER A 114 -6.13 3.02 -8.74
N THR A 115 -6.20 1.75 -9.09
CA THR A 115 -6.01 1.28 -10.48
C THR A 115 -7.06 1.82 -11.46
N GLU A 116 -8.21 2.28 -10.95
CA GLU A 116 -9.30 2.88 -11.74
C GLU A 116 -9.25 4.41 -11.80
N GLU A 117 -8.32 5.02 -11.07
CA GLU A 117 -8.20 6.48 -10.97
C GLU A 117 -7.32 7.05 -12.08
N ASP A 118 -7.63 8.27 -12.54
CA ASP A 118 -6.74 9.03 -13.43
C ASP A 118 -5.45 9.39 -12.67
N LEU A 119 -4.33 8.83 -13.12
CA LEU A 119 -3.02 9.00 -12.50
C LEU A 119 -2.59 10.48 -12.42
N ILE A 120 -2.83 11.24 -13.48
CA ILE A 120 -2.42 12.65 -13.55
C ILE A 120 -3.19 13.48 -12.53
N ARG A 121 -4.50 13.27 -12.44
CA ARG A 121 -5.36 13.96 -11.45
C ARG A 121 -4.96 13.63 -10.03
N ALA A 122 -4.65 12.36 -9.75
CA ALA A 122 -4.21 11.91 -8.43
C ALA A 122 -2.89 12.58 -8.02
N ILE A 123 -1.91 12.65 -8.91
CA ILE A 123 -0.61 13.28 -8.66
C ILE A 123 -0.77 14.78 -8.43
N VAL A 124 -1.56 15.47 -9.25
CA VAL A 124 -1.82 16.90 -9.09
C VAL A 124 -2.50 17.20 -7.76
N ARG A 125 -3.52 16.41 -7.40
CA ARG A 125 -4.20 16.52 -6.10
C ARG A 125 -3.22 16.37 -4.94
N PHE A 126 -2.37 15.37 -4.97
CA PHE A 126 -1.37 15.12 -3.94
C PHE A 126 -0.36 16.26 -3.83
N ALA A 127 0.18 16.72 -4.94
CA ALA A 127 1.12 17.83 -4.97
C ALA A 127 0.51 19.13 -4.40
N THR A 128 -0.77 19.38 -4.69
CA THR A 128 -1.52 20.53 -4.17
C THR A 128 -1.69 20.46 -2.66
N ILE A 129 -2.12 19.33 -2.13
CA ILE A 129 -2.30 19.10 -0.69
C ILE A 129 -0.96 19.26 0.03
N ARG A 130 0.10 18.66 -0.49
CA ARG A 130 1.42 18.72 0.10
C ARG A 130 2.00 20.14 0.14
N ARG A 131 1.74 20.93 -0.91
CA ARG A 131 2.13 22.33 -0.95
C ARG A 131 1.43 23.19 0.12
N GLN A 132 0.16 22.87 0.43
CA GLN A 132 -0.60 23.56 1.48
C GLN A 132 -0.07 23.25 2.89
N HIS A 133 0.39 22.02 3.14
CA HIS A 133 0.93 21.62 4.45
C HIS A 133 2.36 22.15 4.71
N ARG A 134 3.06 22.64 3.70
CA ARG A 134 4.41 23.23 3.84
C ARG A 134 4.41 24.75 4.16
N LYS A 135 3.24 25.37 4.14
CA LYS A 135 3.06 26.74 4.58
C LYS A 135 2.65 26.82 6.05
#